data_43de0353250a41cd0202b5de7fa54d71
#
_entry.id   43de0353250a41cd0202b5de7fa54d71
#
_cell.length_a   1.000
_cell.length_b   1.000
_cell.length_c   1.000
_cell.angle_alpha   90.00
_cell.angle_beta   90.00
_cell.angle_gamma   90.00
#
_symmetry.space_group_name_H-M   'P 1'
#
loop_
_entity.id
_entity.type
_entity.pdbx_description
1 polymer ?
#
loop_
_entity_poly.entity_id
_entity_poly.type
_entity_poly.pdbx_seq_one_letter_code
_entity_poly.pdbx_strand_id
1 'polypeptide(L)'
;AVIVGGGQSGLGAAFALMRERVSDLLVIDENPEGQEGPWVTYARMVTLRTPKQLTSIDLGLPSLTFRAWWEAQHGAEGWEALDKIPREAWMDYLRWYRQVLGIPVRNGTRLLRIEPLPDAGVHRLHLQSGDTLLARKVVLATGIQGGGQWTVPEFVRAKLPARLYAHTSGPIDYAALAGTRIGILGGGASAFDNAQYALHAGVAEAHVFVRRRELPRINPIRHMEQAGIIARFPALPDADKYRLMASFFERNQPPTNDTFARATALPGFRLHLGAPWLDVAERDGRAIVTTPQGEHAFDFLAIATGLVTDPDLRPELADVAPAIARWRDRYAAPAAVANPLLDAHPYLGPGFELLPRTPADAAPLHGLFAFNYSALLNHGLSAAALSGLKYALPKLARAVADQLFADDHDAVVEDFLAYDVAEFTADRAPPQETDA
;
A
#
# COMPACT_ATOMS: atom_id res chain seq x y z
N ALA A 1 1.38 7.66 18.91
CA ALA A 1 1.72 7.11 17.60
C ALA A 1 1.12 7.94 16.48
N VAL A 2 1.83 8.09 15.35
CA VAL A 2 1.29 8.74 14.15
C VAL A 2 1.27 7.72 13.00
N ILE A 3 0.13 7.61 12.33
CA ILE A 3 -0.04 6.80 11.13
C ILE A 3 -0.12 7.74 9.92
N VAL A 4 0.73 7.52 8.92
CA VAL A 4 0.75 8.30 7.68
C VAL A 4 0.00 7.56 6.59
N GLY A 5 -1.13 8.11 6.16
CA GLY A 5 -2.07 7.54 5.20
C GLY A 5 -3.36 7.07 5.87
N GLY A 6 -4.50 7.68 5.49
CA GLY A 6 -5.85 7.41 6.01
C GLY A 6 -6.66 6.43 5.16
N GLY A 7 -6.02 5.72 4.22
CA GLY A 7 -6.66 4.68 3.44
C GLY A 7 -6.90 3.39 4.24
N GLN A 8 -7.31 2.31 3.56
CA GLN A 8 -7.63 1.01 4.18
C GLN A 8 -6.57 0.48 5.16
N SER A 9 -5.28 0.61 4.80
CA SER A 9 -4.17 0.12 5.63
C SER A 9 -4.00 0.97 6.88
N GLY A 10 -4.14 2.30 6.76
CA GLY A 10 -4.03 3.21 7.88
C GLY A 10 -5.22 3.15 8.84
N LEU A 11 -6.45 3.07 8.31
CA LEU A 11 -7.64 2.88 9.15
C LEU A 11 -7.60 1.54 9.90
N GLY A 12 -7.18 0.46 9.20
CA GLY A 12 -7.00 -0.84 9.84
C GLY A 12 -5.90 -0.82 10.91
N ALA A 13 -4.76 -0.16 10.64
CA ALA A 13 -3.67 -0.01 11.61
C ALA A 13 -4.11 0.81 12.83
N ALA A 14 -4.83 1.92 12.62
CA ALA A 14 -5.37 2.74 13.71
C ALA A 14 -6.27 1.90 14.63
N PHE A 15 -7.23 1.18 14.07
CA PHE A 15 -8.12 0.35 14.87
C PHE A 15 -7.38 -0.79 15.57
N ALA A 16 -6.40 -1.41 14.91
CA ALA A 16 -5.59 -2.45 15.53
C ALA A 16 -4.80 -1.92 16.73
N LEU A 17 -4.21 -0.72 16.63
CA LEU A 17 -3.52 -0.05 17.75
C LEU A 17 -4.47 0.37 18.88
N MET A 18 -5.67 0.87 18.55
CA MET A 18 -6.70 1.16 19.56
C MET A 18 -7.09 -0.10 20.36
N ARG A 19 -7.11 -1.28 19.74
CA ARG A 19 -7.33 -2.55 20.42
C ARG A 19 -6.19 -2.96 21.34
N GLU A 20 -4.95 -2.60 21.00
CA GLU A 20 -3.77 -2.75 21.87
C GLU A 20 -3.66 -1.63 22.92
N ARG A 21 -4.73 -0.81 23.11
CA ARG A 21 -4.80 0.29 24.08
C ARG A 21 -3.84 1.45 23.83
N VAL A 22 -3.36 1.60 22.62
CA VAL A 22 -2.63 2.80 22.21
C VAL A 22 -3.64 3.93 21.99
N SER A 23 -3.76 4.82 22.99
CA SER A 23 -4.79 5.88 23.03
C SER A 23 -4.34 7.20 22.41
N ASP A 24 -3.05 7.54 22.54
CA ASP A 24 -2.46 8.73 21.88
C ASP A 24 -2.08 8.37 20.45
N LEU A 25 -3.07 8.49 19.56
CA LEU A 25 -3.00 8.06 18.16
C LEU A 25 -3.57 9.14 17.25
N LEU A 26 -2.86 9.44 16.17
CA LEU A 26 -3.30 10.32 15.08
C LEU A 26 -3.01 9.68 13.72
N VAL A 27 -4.00 9.68 12.84
CA VAL A 27 -3.82 9.39 11.42
C VAL A 27 -3.73 10.70 10.66
N ILE A 28 -2.75 10.85 9.76
CA ILE A 28 -2.65 12.00 8.85
C ILE A 28 -2.78 11.52 7.40
N ASP A 29 -3.49 12.27 6.57
CA ASP A 29 -3.61 11.99 5.13
C ASP A 29 -3.51 13.27 4.31
N GLU A 30 -2.81 13.22 3.17
CA GLU A 30 -2.63 14.38 2.28
C GLU A 30 -3.90 14.75 1.53
N ASN A 31 -4.83 13.81 1.36
CA ASN A 31 -6.06 14.02 0.62
C ASN A 31 -7.17 14.62 1.49
N PRO A 32 -8.17 15.27 0.87
CA PRO A 32 -9.40 15.67 1.53
C PRO A 32 -10.15 14.46 2.13
N GLU A 33 -10.99 14.74 3.11
CA GLU A 33 -11.85 13.72 3.73
C GLU A 33 -12.72 13.01 2.69
N GLY A 34 -12.76 11.69 2.79
CA GLY A 34 -13.49 10.83 1.86
C GLY A 34 -12.78 10.58 0.53
N GLN A 35 -11.53 11.04 0.38
CA GLN A 35 -10.70 10.80 -0.80
C GLN A 35 -9.37 10.08 -0.46
N GLU A 36 -9.27 9.52 0.74
CA GLU A 36 -8.09 8.79 1.19
C GLU A 36 -7.86 7.52 0.34
N GLY A 37 -6.64 7.34 -0.09
CA GLY A 37 -6.25 6.21 -0.95
C GLY A 37 -6.68 6.36 -2.41
N PRO A 38 -6.67 5.26 -3.19
CA PRO A 38 -6.83 5.32 -4.65
C PRO A 38 -8.27 5.28 -5.14
N TRP A 39 -9.23 4.90 -4.31
CA TRP A 39 -10.53 4.37 -4.72
C TRP A 39 -11.40 5.34 -5.50
N VAL A 40 -11.40 6.62 -5.13
CA VAL A 40 -12.14 7.69 -5.80
C VAL A 40 -11.22 8.75 -6.41
N THR A 41 -9.91 8.55 -6.34
CA THR A 41 -8.90 9.46 -6.90
C THR A 41 -8.37 8.95 -8.24
N TYR A 42 -7.34 8.09 -8.23
CA TYR A 42 -6.67 7.67 -9.47
C TYR A 42 -6.97 6.22 -9.89
N ALA A 43 -7.58 5.37 -9.08
CA ALA A 43 -7.97 4.03 -9.50
C ALA A 43 -9.11 4.10 -10.53
N ARG A 44 -8.97 3.37 -11.62
CA ARG A 44 -9.93 3.36 -12.75
C ARG A 44 -10.64 2.01 -12.93
N MET A 45 -10.35 1.03 -12.06
CA MET A 45 -11.09 -0.24 -12.04
C MET A 45 -12.56 -0.02 -11.66
N VAL A 46 -13.46 -0.79 -12.21
CA VAL A 46 -14.90 -0.76 -11.86
C VAL A 46 -15.14 -1.44 -10.52
N THR A 47 -14.49 -2.60 -10.32
CA THR A 47 -14.63 -3.42 -9.12
C THR A 47 -13.27 -3.80 -8.57
N LEU A 48 -13.22 -4.13 -7.28
CA LEU A 48 -12.02 -4.70 -6.66
C LEU A 48 -11.66 -6.03 -7.32
N ARG A 49 -10.36 -6.35 -7.32
CA ARG A 49 -9.85 -7.63 -7.86
C ARG A 49 -9.76 -8.72 -6.82
N THR A 50 -9.64 -8.34 -5.56
CA THR A 50 -9.68 -9.25 -4.41
C THR A 50 -11.09 -9.84 -4.29
N PRO A 51 -11.24 -11.17 -4.13
CA PRO A 51 -12.53 -11.78 -3.89
C PRO A 51 -13.24 -11.16 -2.68
N LYS A 52 -14.56 -10.96 -2.78
CA LYS A 52 -15.35 -10.32 -1.72
C LYS A 52 -15.20 -11.01 -0.36
N GLN A 53 -14.95 -12.33 -0.35
CA GLN A 53 -14.77 -13.15 0.86
C GLN A 53 -13.41 -12.93 1.54
N LEU A 54 -12.40 -12.43 0.81
CA LEU A 54 -11.05 -12.18 1.32
C LEU A 54 -10.84 -10.71 1.69
N THR A 55 -11.79 -9.85 1.36
CA THR A 55 -11.70 -8.41 1.55
C THR A 55 -12.17 -8.03 2.94
N SER A 56 -11.24 -7.66 3.83
CA SER A 56 -11.56 -7.38 5.23
C SER A 56 -10.49 -6.53 5.91
N ILE A 57 -10.93 -5.61 6.77
CA ILE A 57 -10.13 -4.88 7.76
C ILE A 57 -10.78 -4.93 9.15
N ASP A 58 -11.68 -5.88 9.38
CA ASP A 58 -12.57 -6.00 10.56
C ASP A 58 -11.87 -6.54 11.82
N LEU A 59 -10.62 -7.03 11.72
CA LEU A 59 -9.85 -7.64 12.82
C LEU A 59 -10.62 -8.76 13.55
N GLY A 60 -11.44 -9.52 12.83
CA GLY A 60 -12.22 -10.62 13.35
C GLY A 60 -13.54 -10.21 14.04
N LEU A 61 -13.98 -8.97 13.91
CA LEU A 61 -15.27 -8.49 14.40
C LEU A 61 -16.33 -8.60 13.28
N PRO A 62 -17.28 -9.55 13.35
CA PRO A 62 -18.24 -9.80 12.29
C PRO A 62 -19.04 -8.58 11.86
N SER A 63 -19.41 -7.72 12.82
CA SER A 63 -20.18 -6.49 12.58
C SER A 63 -19.42 -5.42 11.78
N LEU A 64 -18.10 -5.50 11.71
CA LEU A 64 -17.26 -4.57 10.98
C LEU A 64 -16.86 -5.07 9.58
N THR A 65 -17.27 -6.28 9.19
CA THR A 65 -16.96 -6.80 7.86
C THR A 65 -17.66 -6.00 6.76
N PHE A 66 -17.06 -5.93 5.58
CA PHE A 66 -17.73 -5.37 4.40
C PHE A 66 -19.05 -6.09 4.13
N ARG A 67 -19.10 -7.41 4.35
CA ARG A 67 -20.31 -8.20 4.19
C ARG A 67 -21.45 -7.69 5.10
N ALA A 68 -21.19 -7.52 6.41
CA ALA A 68 -22.21 -7.06 7.34
C ALA A 68 -22.70 -5.64 6.99
N TRP A 69 -21.77 -4.76 6.60
CA TRP A 69 -22.11 -3.40 6.15
C TRP A 69 -22.96 -3.40 4.88
N TRP A 70 -22.65 -4.28 3.92
CA TRP A 70 -23.40 -4.42 2.67
C TRP A 70 -24.77 -5.05 2.90
N GLU A 71 -24.85 -6.15 3.67
CA GLU A 71 -26.11 -6.83 4.00
C GLU A 71 -27.08 -5.93 4.78
N ALA A 72 -26.59 -5.05 5.61
CA ALA A 72 -27.42 -4.07 6.33
C ALA A 72 -28.18 -3.11 5.39
N GLN A 73 -27.67 -2.91 4.17
CA GLN A 73 -28.24 -2.00 3.17
C GLN A 73 -29.01 -2.73 2.06
N HIS A 74 -28.57 -3.94 1.70
CA HIS A 74 -29.05 -4.67 0.52
C HIS A 74 -29.61 -6.05 0.83
N GLY A 75 -29.59 -6.47 2.10
CA GLY A 75 -29.99 -7.82 2.52
C GLY A 75 -29.00 -8.92 2.13
N ALA A 76 -29.25 -10.13 2.59
CA ALA A 76 -28.43 -11.30 2.27
C ALA A 76 -28.47 -11.63 0.76
N GLU A 77 -29.61 -11.44 0.11
CA GLU A 77 -29.75 -11.65 -1.34
C GLU A 77 -28.86 -10.67 -2.12
N GLY A 78 -28.76 -9.41 -1.67
CA GLY A 78 -27.86 -8.43 -2.25
C GLY A 78 -26.38 -8.81 -2.13
N TRP A 79 -26.00 -9.47 -1.03
CA TRP A 79 -24.64 -10.04 -0.89
C TRP A 79 -24.42 -11.21 -1.85
N GLU A 80 -25.34 -12.14 -1.94
CA GLU A 80 -25.19 -13.30 -2.85
C GLU A 80 -25.13 -12.87 -4.33
N ALA A 81 -25.93 -11.88 -4.72
CA ALA A 81 -25.93 -11.32 -6.07
C ALA A 81 -24.65 -10.53 -6.42
N LEU A 82 -23.89 -10.05 -5.41
CA LEU A 82 -22.68 -9.31 -5.63
C LEU A 82 -21.53 -10.23 -6.08
N ASP A 83 -21.04 -10.10 -7.31
CA ASP A 83 -19.87 -10.86 -7.79
C ASP A 83 -18.58 -10.29 -7.16
N LYS A 84 -18.32 -9.00 -7.40
CA LYS A 84 -17.14 -8.27 -6.92
C LYS A 84 -17.56 -6.95 -6.29
N ILE A 85 -16.83 -6.53 -5.28
CA ILE A 85 -17.10 -5.26 -4.59
C ILE A 85 -16.86 -4.07 -5.57
N PRO A 86 -17.87 -3.21 -5.81
CA PRO A 86 -17.66 -1.97 -6.55
C PRO A 86 -16.63 -1.08 -5.83
N ARG A 87 -15.74 -0.47 -6.59
CA ARG A 87 -14.68 0.40 -6.06
C ARG A 87 -15.23 1.53 -5.17
N GLU A 88 -16.33 2.13 -5.60
CA GLU A 88 -16.97 3.23 -4.87
C GLU A 88 -17.62 2.73 -3.57
N ALA A 89 -18.29 1.59 -3.60
CA ALA A 89 -18.86 0.97 -2.40
C ALA A 89 -17.79 0.60 -1.37
N TRP A 90 -16.58 0.23 -1.83
CA TRP A 90 -15.45 0.03 -0.92
C TRP A 90 -15.03 1.34 -0.23
N MET A 91 -15.02 2.47 -0.96
CA MET A 91 -14.73 3.76 -0.35
C MET A 91 -15.81 4.17 0.66
N ASP A 92 -17.10 3.95 0.34
CA ASP A 92 -18.21 4.25 1.26
C ASP A 92 -18.13 3.40 2.54
N TYR A 93 -17.73 2.13 2.41
CA TYR A 93 -17.44 1.28 3.55
C TYR A 93 -16.28 1.84 4.41
N LEU A 94 -15.20 2.34 3.81
CA LEU A 94 -14.08 2.93 4.54
C LEU A 94 -14.50 4.20 5.30
N ARG A 95 -15.34 5.04 4.70
CA ARG A 95 -15.92 6.22 5.36
C ARG A 95 -16.76 5.83 6.57
N TRP A 96 -17.64 4.85 6.40
CA TRP A 96 -18.43 4.29 7.49
C TRP A 96 -17.55 3.68 8.59
N TYR A 97 -16.53 2.90 8.21
CA TYR A 97 -15.61 2.25 9.15
C TYR A 97 -14.85 3.28 10.00
N ARG A 98 -14.33 4.34 9.38
CA ARG A 98 -13.72 5.47 10.09
C ARG A 98 -14.68 6.10 11.09
N GLN A 99 -15.91 6.38 10.66
CA GLN A 99 -16.91 7.07 11.46
C GLN A 99 -17.36 6.22 12.66
N VAL A 100 -17.73 4.96 12.45
CA VAL A 100 -18.26 4.10 13.50
C VAL A 100 -17.23 3.77 14.59
N LEU A 101 -15.96 3.76 14.23
CA LEU A 101 -14.85 3.51 15.16
C LEU A 101 -14.25 4.80 15.76
N GLY A 102 -14.69 5.97 15.34
CA GLY A 102 -14.16 7.25 15.82
C GLY A 102 -12.67 7.44 15.56
N ILE A 103 -12.14 6.92 14.45
CA ILE A 103 -10.70 6.99 14.15
C ILE A 103 -10.31 8.44 13.87
N PRO A 104 -9.34 9.03 14.62
CA PRO A 104 -8.92 10.41 14.46
C PRO A 104 -8.05 10.56 13.19
N VAL A 105 -8.61 11.10 12.12
CA VAL A 105 -7.88 11.38 10.86
C VAL A 105 -7.83 12.87 10.62
N ARG A 106 -6.61 13.42 10.47
CA ARG A 106 -6.36 14.80 10.03
C ARG A 106 -6.08 14.78 8.53
N ASN A 107 -7.08 15.18 7.74
CA ASN A 107 -7.00 15.29 6.29
C ASN A 107 -6.27 16.56 5.84
N GLY A 108 -5.89 16.64 4.55
CA GLY A 108 -5.15 17.77 3.99
C GLY A 108 -3.78 17.96 4.65
N THR A 109 -3.22 16.90 5.23
CA THR A 109 -2.00 16.93 6.02
C THR A 109 -0.94 16.04 5.38
N ARG A 110 -0.06 16.65 4.61
CA ARG A 110 1.03 15.95 3.91
C ARG A 110 2.31 15.97 4.74
N LEU A 111 2.89 14.79 4.95
CA LEU A 111 4.22 14.62 5.52
C LEU A 111 5.27 14.95 4.46
N LEU A 112 6.21 15.84 4.79
CA LEU A 112 7.33 16.20 3.91
C LEU A 112 8.64 15.52 4.33
N ARG A 113 8.88 15.36 5.65
CA ARG A 113 10.16 14.88 6.17
C ARG A 113 9.98 14.27 7.56
N ILE A 114 10.69 13.19 7.83
CA ILE A 114 10.85 12.56 9.14
C ILE A 114 12.27 12.88 9.63
N GLU A 115 12.38 13.70 10.68
CA GLU A 115 13.62 14.02 11.37
C GLU A 115 13.71 13.17 12.63
N PRO A 116 14.65 12.22 12.72
CA PRO A 116 14.84 11.45 13.94
C PRO A 116 15.49 12.32 15.04
N LEU A 117 14.98 12.18 16.27
CA LEU A 117 15.51 12.79 17.48
C LEU A 117 15.81 11.68 18.50
N PRO A 118 16.89 10.89 18.28
CA PRO A 118 17.16 9.67 19.06
C PRO A 118 17.29 9.93 20.56
N ASP A 119 17.95 11.03 20.97
CA ASP A 119 18.16 11.39 22.37
C ASP A 119 16.82 11.68 23.10
N ALA A 120 15.77 12.06 22.37
CA ALA A 120 14.44 12.28 22.89
C ALA A 120 13.51 11.08 22.69
N GLY A 121 13.96 10.02 22.03
CA GLY A 121 13.14 8.84 21.72
C GLY A 121 11.95 9.10 20.81
N VAL A 122 12.01 10.15 19.96
CA VAL A 122 10.91 10.57 19.10
C VAL A 122 11.39 10.95 17.69
N HIS A 123 10.43 11.04 16.77
CA HIS A 123 10.62 11.63 15.45
C HIS A 123 9.85 12.94 15.35
N ARG A 124 10.46 13.98 14.74
CA ARG A 124 9.76 15.18 14.34
C ARG A 124 9.28 15.02 12.91
N LEU A 125 7.98 15.10 12.70
CA LEU A 125 7.33 15.02 11.42
C LEU A 125 7.06 16.42 10.90
N HIS A 126 7.73 16.82 9.81
CA HIS A 126 7.56 18.13 9.17
C HIS A 126 6.40 18.03 8.17
N LEU A 127 5.41 18.89 8.32
CA LEU A 127 4.20 18.91 7.51
C LEU A 127 4.25 20.02 6.44
N GLN A 128 3.48 19.84 5.37
CA GLN A 128 3.39 20.82 4.28
C GLN A 128 2.85 22.20 4.75
N SER A 129 2.05 22.23 5.81
CA SER A 129 1.57 23.48 6.43
C SER A 129 2.68 24.32 7.09
N GLY A 130 3.86 23.76 7.30
CA GLY A 130 4.94 24.34 8.12
C GLY A 130 4.89 23.89 9.58
N ASP A 131 3.81 23.23 10.01
CA ASP A 131 3.71 22.67 11.35
C ASP A 131 4.59 21.44 11.51
N THR A 132 4.80 21.03 12.78
CA THR A 132 5.46 19.77 13.12
C THR A 132 4.64 18.96 14.10
N LEU A 133 4.82 17.61 14.05
CA LEU A 133 4.31 16.69 15.06
C LEU A 133 5.48 15.92 15.66
N LEU A 134 5.40 15.61 16.94
CA LEU A 134 6.34 14.68 17.59
C LEU A 134 5.66 13.31 17.75
N ALA A 135 6.36 12.26 17.40
CA ALA A 135 5.84 10.88 17.47
C ALA A 135 6.90 9.90 17.94
N ARG A 136 6.61 9.09 18.95
CA ARG A 136 7.46 7.97 19.36
C ARG A 136 7.45 6.84 18.33
N LYS A 137 6.29 6.63 17.69
CA LYS A 137 6.10 5.59 16.68
C LYS A 137 5.44 6.18 15.45
N VAL A 138 5.97 5.86 14.27
CA VAL A 138 5.46 6.31 12.97
C VAL A 138 5.18 5.11 12.09
N VAL A 139 3.95 4.94 11.67
CA VAL A 139 3.51 3.87 10.76
C VAL A 139 3.27 4.45 9.38
N LEU A 140 4.09 4.07 8.41
CA LEU A 140 3.97 4.50 7.02
C LEU A 140 2.96 3.61 6.29
N ALA A 141 1.66 3.90 6.44
CA ALA A 141 0.56 3.19 5.80
C ALA A 141 0.19 3.81 4.43
N THR A 142 1.21 4.17 3.66
CA THR A 142 1.15 5.02 2.47
C THR A 142 0.81 4.26 1.17
N GLY A 143 0.29 3.04 1.27
CA GLY A 143 -0.25 2.28 0.15
C GLY A 143 0.80 1.78 -0.84
N ILE A 144 0.40 1.68 -2.13
CA ILE A 144 1.27 1.10 -3.17
C ILE A 144 2.46 2.00 -3.46
N GLN A 145 2.27 3.30 -3.57
CA GLN A 145 3.35 4.25 -3.86
C GLN A 145 4.34 4.41 -2.69
N GLY A 146 3.90 4.14 -1.48
CA GLY A 146 4.61 4.50 -0.25
C GLY A 146 6.00 3.90 -0.06
N GLY A 147 6.36 2.89 -0.83
CA GLY A 147 7.70 2.30 -0.79
C GLY A 147 8.69 2.85 -1.81
N GLY A 148 8.25 3.75 -2.71
CA GLY A 148 9.12 4.21 -3.80
C GLY A 148 8.45 5.24 -4.70
N GLN A 149 8.55 5.08 -6.01
CA GLN A 149 8.05 6.05 -6.99
C GLN A 149 7.41 5.37 -8.20
N TRP A 150 6.33 5.98 -8.72
CA TRP A 150 5.77 5.61 -10.02
C TRP A 150 6.78 5.85 -11.14
N THR A 151 6.86 4.89 -12.06
CA THR A 151 7.89 4.91 -13.10
C THR A 151 7.36 5.48 -14.39
N VAL A 152 7.97 6.55 -14.87
CA VAL A 152 7.85 7.04 -16.24
C VAL A 152 9.20 6.80 -16.93
N PRO A 153 9.25 6.12 -18.10
CA PRO A 153 10.50 5.88 -18.81
C PRO A 153 11.26 7.19 -19.06
N GLU A 154 12.59 7.13 -18.87
CA GLU A 154 13.43 8.34 -18.97
C GLU A 154 13.31 9.03 -20.33
N PHE A 155 13.27 8.25 -21.41
CA PHE A 155 13.14 8.81 -22.76
C PHE A 155 11.82 9.56 -22.97
N VAL A 156 10.74 9.23 -22.22
CA VAL A 156 9.46 9.96 -22.25
C VAL A 156 9.63 11.29 -21.54
N ARG A 157 10.21 11.29 -20.32
CA ARG A 157 10.43 12.52 -19.53
C ARG A 157 11.39 13.49 -20.21
N ALA A 158 12.43 12.98 -20.85
CA ALA A 158 13.46 13.79 -21.47
C ALA A 158 13.00 14.44 -22.78
N LYS A 159 12.02 13.84 -23.50
CA LYS A 159 11.67 14.26 -24.84
C LYS A 159 10.28 14.90 -24.97
N LEU A 160 9.39 14.68 -24.00
CA LEU A 160 8.04 15.22 -24.05
C LEU A 160 7.77 16.22 -22.92
N PRO A 161 7.04 17.31 -23.22
CA PRO A 161 6.57 18.21 -22.17
C PRO A 161 5.51 17.53 -21.31
N ALA A 162 5.49 17.88 -20.02
CA ALA A 162 4.61 17.24 -19.01
C ALA A 162 3.12 17.29 -19.37
N ARG A 163 2.67 18.24 -20.21
CA ARG A 163 1.27 18.32 -20.66
C ARG A 163 0.82 17.15 -21.55
N LEU A 164 1.78 16.43 -22.17
CA LEU A 164 1.49 15.34 -23.12
C LEU A 164 1.48 13.96 -22.48
N TYR A 165 1.82 13.83 -21.23
CA TYR A 165 1.80 12.51 -20.57
C TYR A 165 1.55 12.62 -19.07
N ALA A 166 1.03 11.54 -18.49
CA ALA A 166 1.00 11.32 -17.05
C ALA A 166 1.04 9.83 -16.73
N HIS A 167 1.51 9.50 -15.52
CA HIS A 167 1.38 8.14 -15.00
C HIS A 167 -0.09 7.84 -14.66
N THR A 168 -0.56 6.61 -14.90
CA THR A 168 -1.95 6.19 -14.63
C THR A 168 -2.37 6.28 -13.16
N SER A 169 -1.43 6.45 -12.24
CA SER A 169 -1.68 6.72 -10.82
C SER A 169 -1.57 8.21 -10.48
N GLY A 170 -1.43 9.06 -11.47
CA GLY A 170 -1.48 10.52 -11.33
C GLY A 170 -2.86 11.08 -11.69
N PRO A 171 -3.03 12.38 -11.53
CA PRO A 171 -4.27 13.06 -11.91
C PRO A 171 -4.37 13.16 -13.43
N ILE A 172 -5.19 12.31 -14.07
CA ILE A 172 -5.53 12.40 -15.49
C ILE A 172 -7.00 12.80 -15.59
N ASP A 173 -7.26 13.96 -16.18
CA ASP A 173 -8.60 14.40 -16.51
C ASP A 173 -9.00 13.85 -17.90
N TYR A 174 -9.58 12.66 -17.90
CA TYR A 174 -10.03 12.02 -19.13
C TYR A 174 -11.22 12.72 -19.79
N ALA A 175 -12.02 13.49 -19.04
CA ALA A 175 -13.12 14.26 -19.61
C ALA A 175 -12.58 15.42 -20.47
N ALA A 176 -11.50 16.07 -20.04
CA ALA A 176 -10.81 17.09 -20.84
C ALA A 176 -10.14 16.52 -22.12
N LEU A 177 -9.95 15.19 -22.18
CA LEU A 177 -9.41 14.47 -23.35
C LEU A 177 -10.51 13.91 -24.27
N ALA A 178 -11.77 14.28 -24.09
CA ALA A 178 -12.87 13.84 -24.97
C ALA A 178 -12.59 14.16 -26.44
N GLY A 179 -12.91 13.22 -27.32
CA GLY A 179 -12.69 13.35 -28.77
C GLY A 179 -11.24 13.15 -29.23
N THR A 180 -10.29 12.98 -28.32
CA THR A 180 -8.85 12.79 -28.63
C THR A 180 -8.45 11.33 -28.79
N ARG A 181 -7.22 11.12 -29.26
CA ARG A 181 -6.55 9.80 -29.31
C ARG A 181 -5.49 9.71 -28.25
N ILE A 182 -5.53 8.67 -27.41
CA ILE A 182 -4.52 8.45 -26.38
C ILE A 182 -3.72 7.17 -26.59
N GLY A 183 -2.41 7.23 -26.29
CA GLY A 183 -1.52 6.06 -26.24
C GLY A 183 -1.33 5.63 -24.78
N ILE A 184 -1.40 4.33 -24.48
CA ILE A 184 -1.23 3.78 -23.15
C ILE A 184 -0.08 2.78 -23.16
N LEU A 185 0.98 3.06 -22.40
CA LEU A 185 2.13 2.18 -22.27
C LEU A 185 1.98 1.23 -21.10
N GLY A 186 1.81 -0.07 -21.37
CA GLY A 186 1.76 -1.11 -20.33
C GLY A 186 0.85 -2.27 -20.71
N GLY A 187 1.11 -3.44 -20.14
CA GLY A 187 0.35 -4.68 -20.39
C GLY A 187 -0.36 -5.22 -19.15
N GLY A 188 -0.30 -4.50 -18.02
CA GLY A 188 -0.97 -4.88 -16.78
C GLY A 188 -2.41 -4.36 -16.71
N ALA A 189 -3.12 -4.76 -15.67
CA ALA A 189 -4.51 -4.39 -15.47
C ALA A 189 -4.77 -2.87 -15.49
N SER A 190 -3.83 -2.05 -14.98
CA SER A 190 -3.96 -0.58 -14.98
C SER A 190 -4.10 -0.01 -16.39
N ALA A 191 -3.41 -0.57 -17.39
CA ALA A 191 -3.52 -0.10 -18.77
C ALA A 191 -4.94 -0.30 -19.32
N PHE A 192 -5.53 -1.46 -19.09
CA PHE A 192 -6.88 -1.79 -19.56
C PHE A 192 -7.98 -1.03 -18.80
N ASP A 193 -7.82 -0.87 -17.46
CA ASP A 193 -8.74 -0.07 -16.64
C ASP A 193 -8.75 1.40 -17.13
N ASN A 194 -7.57 1.97 -17.40
CA ASN A 194 -7.48 3.36 -17.90
C ASN A 194 -8.01 3.49 -19.33
N ALA A 195 -7.76 2.52 -20.21
CA ALA A 195 -8.34 2.51 -21.56
C ALA A 195 -9.87 2.50 -21.53
N GLN A 196 -10.45 1.58 -20.75
CA GLN A 196 -11.90 1.49 -20.57
C GLN A 196 -12.46 2.81 -20.00
N TYR A 197 -11.85 3.33 -18.93
CA TYR A 197 -12.31 4.57 -18.29
C TYR A 197 -12.23 5.76 -19.24
N ALA A 198 -11.13 5.91 -19.98
CA ALA A 198 -10.94 6.97 -20.97
C ALA A 198 -12.01 6.95 -22.06
N LEU A 199 -12.31 5.78 -22.64
CA LEU A 199 -13.33 5.63 -23.65
C LEU A 199 -14.74 5.95 -23.13
N HIS A 200 -15.07 5.55 -21.89
CA HIS A 200 -16.32 5.94 -21.25
C HIS A 200 -16.40 7.46 -20.96
N ALA A 201 -15.25 8.11 -20.72
CA ALA A 201 -15.16 9.56 -20.54
C ALA A 201 -15.19 10.35 -21.85
N GLY A 202 -15.36 9.67 -23.02
CA GLY A 202 -15.51 10.32 -24.32
C GLY A 202 -14.22 10.43 -25.15
N VAL A 203 -13.10 9.85 -24.71
CA VAL A 203 -11.89 9.71 -25.56
C VAL A 203 -12.26 8.90 -26.80
N ALA A 204 -11.84 9.35 -27.99
CA ALA A 204 -12.23 8.72 -29.25
C ALA A 204 -11.51 7.37 -29.48
N GLU A 205 -10.23 7.33 -29.21
CA GLU A 205 -9.42 6.10 -29.36
C GLU A 205 -8.43 5.95 -28.20
N ALA A 206 -8.36 4.74 -27.65
CA ALA A 206 -7.38 4.35 -26.60
C ALA A 206 -6.55 3.17 -27.11
N HIS A 207 -5.27 3.40 -27.34
CA HIS A 207 -4.33 2.44 -27.91
C HIS A 207 -3.42 1.91 -26.80
N VAL A 208 -3.55 0.61 -26.44
CA VAL A 208 -2.73 -0.04 -25.43
C VAL A 208 -1.54 -0.73 -26.09
N PHE A 209 -0.32 -0.38 -25.66
CA PHE A 209 0.94 -0.90 -26.21
C PHE A 209 1.60 -1.84 -25.21
N VAL A 210 1.83 -3.07 -25.63
CA VAL A 210 2.45 -4.13 -24.84
C VAL A 210 3.73 -4.61 -25.51
N ARG A 211 4.86 -4.57 -24.78
CA ARG A 211 6.15 -5.01 -25.32
C ARG A 211 6.22 -6.51 -25.62
N ARG A 212 5.43 -7.32 -24.88
CA ARG A 212 5.35 -8.78 -25.09
C ARG A 212 4.46 -9.09 -26.28
N ARG A 213 4.76 -10.18 -26.98
CA ARG A 213 3.93 -10.67 -28.08
C ARG A 213 2.62 -11.30 -27.61
N GLU A 214 2.55 -11.67 -26.35
CA GLU A 214 1.36 -12.22 -25.69
C GLU A 214 1.18 -11.57 -24.32
N LEU A 215 -0.07 -11.46 -23.88
CA LEU A 215 -0.38 -11.05 -22.52
C LEU A 215 -0.05 -12.16 -21.52
N PRO A 216 0.38 -11.83 -20.30
CA PRO A 216 0.52 -12.81 -19.23
C PRO A 216 -0.80 -13.56 -19.03
N ARG A 217 -0.72 -14.88 -18.80
CA ARG A 217 -1.93 -15.71 -18.58
C ARG A 217 -2.05 -16.20 -17.15
N ILE A 218 -0.94 -16.25 -16.41
CA ILE A 218 -0.89 -16.74 -15.04
C ILE A 218 -0.93 -15.56 -14.09
N ASN A 219 -1.90 -15.56 -13.16
CA ASN A 219 -1.97 -14.56 -12.11
C ASN A 219 -1.30 -15.10 -10.82
N PRO A 220 -0.06 -14.69 -10.50
CA PRO A 220 0.64 -15.17 -9.32
C PRO A 220 -0.03 -14.72 -8.00
N ILE A 221 -0.73 -13.59 -8.00
CA ILE A 221 -1.47 -13.09 -6.82
C ILE A 221 -2.50 -14.12 -6.38
N ARG A 222 -3.25 -14.71 -7.32
CA ARG A 222 -4.28 -15.68 -7.00
C ARG A 222 -3.74 -16.89 -6.23
N HIS A 223 -2.53 -17.34 -6.54
CA HIS A 223 -1.88 -18.42 -5.80
C HIS A 223 -1.39 -17.93 -4.42
N MET A 224 -0.85 -16.73 -4.34
CA MET A 224 -0.40 -16.14 -3.08
C MET A 224 -1.54 -15.82 -2.10
N GLU A 225 -2.77 -15.65 -2.60
CA GLU A 225 -3.98 -15.44 -1.77
C GLU A 225 -4.44 -16.70 -1.03
N GLN A 226 -3.87 -17.89 -1.30
CA GLN A 226 -4.17 -19.09 -0.54
C GLN A 226 -3.79 -18.90 0.93
N ALA A 227 -4.68 -19.30 1.83
CA ALA A 227 -4.59 -19.02 3.27
C ALA A 227 -3.25 -19.46 3.90
N GLY A 228 -2.68 -20.58 3.46
CA GLY A 228 -1.39 -21.06 3.94
C GLY A 228 -0.24 -20.13 3.56
N ILE A 229 -0.21 -19.68 2.31
CA ILE A 229 0.86 -18.81 1.81
C ILE A 229 0.73 -17.40 2.38
N ILE A 230 -0.43 -16.76 2.23
CA ILE A 230 -0.61 -15.37 2.63
C ILE A 230 -0.36 -15.13 4.12
N ALA A 231 -0.75 -16.10 4.97
CA ALA A 231 -0.55 -16.00 6.41
C ALA A 231 0.89 -16.31 6.85
N ARG A 232 1.61 -17.16 6.10
CA ARG A 232 2.88 -17.77 6.52
C ARG A 232 4.08 -17.37 5.67
N PHE A 233 3.90 -16.58 4.63
CA PHE A 233 4.98 -16.10 3.78
C PHE A 233 6.17 -15.53 4.59
N PRO A 234 5.98 -14.74 5.65
CA PRO A 234 7.10 -14.21 6.45
C PRO A 234 7.98 -15.28 7.11
N ALA A 235 7.45 -16.48 7.32
CA ALA A 235 8.21 -17.59 7.93
C ALA A 235 9.14 -18.33 6.96
N LEU A 236 9.08 -18.01 5.68
CA LEU A 236 9.98 -18.58 4.67
C LEU A 236 11.42 -18.06 4.88
N PRO A 237 12.44 -18.88 4.56
CA PRO A 237 13.82 -18.40 4.43
C PRO A 237 13.93 -17.30 3.35
N ASP A 238 14.89 -16.41 3.50
CA ASP A 238 15.09 -15.28 2.56
C ASP A 238 15.34 -15.74 1.13
N ALA A 239 16.06 -16.83 0.95
CA ALA A 239 16.29 -17.42 -0.37
C ALA A 239 14.97 -17.78 -1.08
N ASP A 240 14.00 -18.33 -0.33
CA ASP A 240 12.70 -18.70 -0.89
C ASP A 240 11.80 -17.48 -1.12
N LYS A 241 11.79 -16.52 -0.18
CA LYS A 241 11.07 -15.24 -0.37
C LYS A 241 11.55 -14.54 -1.64
N TYR A 242 12.86 -14.40 -1.80
CA TYR A 242 13.45 -13.74 -2.95
C TYR A 242 13.12 -14.47 -4.25
N ARG A 243 13.28 -15.81 -4.30
CA ARG A 243 12.99 -16.64 -5.48
C ARG A 243 11.50 -16.54 -5.88
N LEU A 244 10.60 -16.59 -4.92
CA LEU A 244 9.16 -16.45 -5.16
C LEU A 244 8.80 -15.07 -5.71
N MET A 245 9.39 -14.02 -5.15
CA MET A 245 9.15 -12.65 -5.62
C MET A 245 9.81 -12.38 -6.97
N ALA A 246 10.99 -12.92 -7.25
CA ALA A 246 11.59 -12.85 -8.59
C ALA A 246 10.66 -13.47 -9.65
N SER A 247 10.12 -14.66 -9.37
CA SER A 247 9.15 -15.32 -10.26
C SER A 247 7.83 -14.52 -10.37
N PHE A 248 7.37 -13.90 -9.27
CA PHE A 248 6.18 -13.05 -9.26
C PHE A 248 6.34 -11.84 -10.21
N PHE A 249 7.46 -11.13 -10.14
CA PHE A 249 7.74 -9.97 -10.99
C PHE A 249 8.02 -10.36 -12.44
N GLU A 250 8.68 -11.51 -12.69
CA GLU A 250 8.91 -12.01 -14.03
C GLU A 250 7.60 -12.37 -14.74
N ARG A 251 6.69 -13.08 -14.08
CA ARG A 251 5.38 -13.47 -14.63
C ARG A 251 4.52 -12.27 -14.94
N ASN A 252 4.54 -11.28 -14.04
CA ASN A 252 3.69 -10.12 -14.06
C ASN A 252 2.19 -10.49 -13.86
N GLN A 253 1.36 -9.52 -13.52
CA GLN A 253 -0.06 -9.74 -13.33
C GLN A 253 -0.83 -9.46 -14.64
N PRO A 254 -1.62 -10.43 -15.17
CA PRO A 254 -2.51 -10.17 -16.30
C PRO A 254 -3.64 -9.22 -15.90
N PRO A 255 -4.31 -8.55 -16.86
CA PRO A 255 -5.63 -8.01 -16.61
C PRO A 255 -6.59 -9.15 -16.19
N THR A 256 -7.62 -8.84 -15.42
CA THR A 256 -8.68 -9.82 -15.19
C THR A 256 -9.51 -10.01 -16.45
N ASN A 257 -10.15 -11.19 -16.62
CA ASN A 257 -10.94 -11.46 -17.83
C ASN A 257 -12.03 -10.41 -18.06
N ASP A 258 -12.70 -9.98 -17.00
CA ASP A 258 -13.76 -8.97 -17.06
C ASP A 258 -13.20 -7.57 -17.40
N THR A 259 -12.04 -7.17 -16.85
CA THR A 259 -11.37 -5.92 -17.24
C THR A 259 -10.96 -5.94 -18.71
N PHE A 260 -10.39 -7.05 -19.17
CA PHE A 260 -10.01 -7.20 -20.58
C PHE A 260 -11.25 -7.15 -21.49
N ALA A 261 -12.28 -7.94 -21.18
CA ALA A 261 -13.51 -8.00 -21.98
C ALA A 261 -14.21 -6.65 -22.06
N ARG A 262 -14.31 -5.92 -20.92
CA ARG A 262 -14.92 -4.58 -20.92
C ARG A 262 -14.14 -3.59 -21.79
N ALA A 263 -12.81 -3.59 -21.71
CA ALA A 263 -12.01 -2.67 -22.52
C ALA A 263 -12.09 -2.99 -24.01
N THR A 264 -11.96 -4.27 -24.38
CA THR A 264 -11.93 -4.72 -25.78
C THR A 264 -13.29 -4.63 -26.49
N ALA A 265 -14.39 -4.60 -25.75
CA ALA A 265 -15.75 -4.46 -26.30
C ALA A 265 -16.06 -3.01 -26.73
N LEU A 266 -15.27 -2.02 -26.30
CA LEU A 266 -15.55 -0.62 -26.59
C LEU A 266 -15.07 -0.22 -27.99
N PRO A 267 -15.88 0.50 -28.77
CA PRO A 267 -15.41 1.16 -29.97
C PRO A 267 -14.22 2.07 -29.64
N GLY A 268 -13.24 2.15 -30.55
CA GLY A 268 -12.03 2.96 -30.29
C GLY A 268 -10.93 2.29 -29.48
N PHE A 269 -11.16 1.16 -28.86
CA PHE A 269 -10.08 0.37 -28.22
C PHE A 269 -9.17 -0.27 -29.29
N ARG A 270 -7.85 -0.17 -29.09
CA ARG A 270 -6.86 -0.83 -29.93
C ARG A 270 -5.78 -1.47 -29.05
N LEU A 271 -5.40 -2.71 -29.37
CA LEU A 271 -4.34 -3.44 -28.66
C LEU A 271 -3.17 -3.72 -29.60
N HIS A 272 -1.98 -3.28 -29.21
CA HIS A 272 -0.73 -3.49 -29.93
C HIS A 272 0.18 -4.42 -29.13
N LEU A 273 0.30 -5.67 -29.56
CA LEU A 273 1.19 -6.67 -28.95
C LEU A 273 2.54 -6.71 -29.67
N GLY A 274 3.62 -7.01 -28.94
CA GLY A 274 4.99 -6.98 -29.49
C GLY A 274 5.39 -5.57 -29.96
N ALA A 275 4.82 -4.55 -29.34
CA ALA A 275 4.94 -3.14 -29.72
C ALA A 275 5.59 -2.31 -28.59
N PRO A 276 6.86 -2.57 -28.21
CA PRO A 276 7.57 -1.69 -27.29
C PRO A 276 7.66 -0.28 -27.87
N TRP A 277 7.54 0.73 -27.03
CA TRP A 277 7.90 2.08 -27.41
C TRP A 277 9.43 2.15 -27.50
N LEU A 278 9.95 2.43 -28.70
CA LEU A 278 11.37 2.57 -28.96
C LEU A 278 11.83 4.00 -28.73
N ASP A 279 10.99 4.96 -29.09
CA ASP A 279 11.24 6.37 -28.92
C ASP A 279 9.93 7.17 -28.86
N VAL A 280 10.04 8.43 -28.42
CA VAL A 280 8.96 9.42 -28.47
C VAL A 280 9.50 10.79 -28.91
N ALA A 281 8.66 11.58 -29.58
CA ALA A 281 8.96 12.96 -29.96
C ALA A 281 7.69 13.83 -29.88
N GLU A 282 7.87 15.13 -29.72
CA GLU A 282 6.78 16.07 -29.94
C GLU A 282 6.81 16.57 -31.38
N ARG A 283 5.65 16.56 -32.04
CA ARG A 283 5.47 17.11 -33.38
C ARG A 283 4.07 17.71 -33.48
N ASP A 284 3.98 18.98 -33.80
CA ASP A 284 2.71 19.73 -33.97
C ASP A 284 1.79 19.63 -32.74
N GLY A 285 2.37 19.72 -31.52
CA GLY A 285 1.66 19.68 -30.26
C GLY A 285 1.19 18.28 -29.82
N ARG A 286 1.54 17.22 -30.57
CA ARG A 286 1.19 15.82 -30.32
C ARG A 286 2.41 14.98 -29.94
N ALA A 287 2.17 13.93 -29.18
CA ALA A 287 3.16 12.93 -28.87
C ALA A 287 3.24 11.91 -30.02
N ILE A 288 4.39 11.78 -30.64
CA ILE A 288 4.69 10.75 -31.65
C ILE A 288 5.41 9.61 -30.94
N VAL A 289 4.85 8.42 -31.04
CA VAL A 289 5.41 7.20 -30.47
C VAL A 289 5.94 6.32 -31.58
N THR A 290 7.22 5.97 -31.53
CA THR A 290 7.86 5.05 -32.47
C THR A 290 7.85 3.63 -31.90
N THR A 291 7.34 2.68 -32.69
CA THR A 291 7.30 1.25 -32.38
C THR A 291 7.92 0.45 -33.54
N PRO A 292 8.19 -0.85 -33.39
CA PRO A 292 8.61 -1.71 -34.51
C PRO A 292 7.61 -1.75 -35.69
N GLN A 293 6.34 -1.39 -35.42
CA GLN A 293 5.27 -1.38 -36.45
C GLN A 293 5.08 -0.01 -37.10
N GLY A 294 5.83 1.02 -36.70
CA GLY A 294 5.78 2.35 -37.25
C GLY A 294 5.51 3.44 -36.19
N GLU A 295 5.25 4.66 -36.70
CA GLU A 295 4.92 5.81 -35.86
C GLU A 295 3.41 5.93 -35.59
N HIS A 296 3.08 6.34 -34.40
CA HIS A 296 1.71 6.62 -33.96
C HIS A 296 1.65 8.01 -33.33
N ALA A 297 0.67 8.83 -33.72
CA ALA A 297 0.47 10.17 -33.17
C ALA A 297 -0.68 10.17 -32.18
N PHE A 298 -0.44 10.72 -30.97
CA PHE A 298 -1.42 10.82 -29.87
C PHE A 298 -1.48 12.23 -29.32
N ASP A 299 -2.66 12.59 -28.83
CA ASP A 299 -2.88 13.87 -28.15
C ASP A 299 -2.42 13.80 -26.68
N PHE A 300 -2.40 12.59 -26.11
CA PHE A 300 -1.93 12.33 -24.74
C PHE A 300 -1.41 10.90 -24.56
N LEU A 301 -0.46 10.73 -23.64
CA LEU A 301 0.10 9.42 -23.27
C LEU A 301 -0.17 9.08 -21.80
N ALA A 302 -0.81 7.95 -21.55
CA ALA A 302 -0.99 7.40 -20.21
C ALA A 302 0.07 6.32 -19.94
N ILE A 303 0.87 6.52 -18.90
CA ILE A 303 2.01 5.65 -18.60
C ILE A 303 1.60 4.65 -17.51
N ALA A 304 1.47 3.37 -17.84
CA ALA A 304 1.04 2.29 -16.95
C ALA A 304 2.20 1.30 -16.67
N THR A 305 3.39 1.82 -16.39
CA THR A 305 4.64 1.05 -16.24
C THR A 305 4.94 0.61 -14.81
N GLY A 306 4.01 0.87 -13.86
CA GLY A 306 4.15 0.46 -12.48
C GLY A 306 5.07 1.37 -11.65
N LEU A 307 5.74 0.80 -10.66
CA LEU A 307 6.57 1.54 -9.71
C LEU A 307 7.91 0.83 -9.47
N VAL A 308 8.85 1.59 -8.95
CA VAL A 308 10.10 1.10 -8.34
C VAL A 308 10.00 1.30 -6.83
N THR A 309 10.32 0.26 -6.07
CA THR A 309 10.39 0.31 -4.61
C THR A 309 11.83 0.56 -4.19
N ASP A 310 12.09 1.73 -3.64
CA ASP A 310 13.36 2.12 -3.04
C ASP A 310 13.11 3.28 -2.06
N PRO A 311 13.46 3.15 -0.79
CA PRO A 311 13.36 4.23 0.18
C PRO A 311 14.10 5.53 -0.21
N ASP A 312 15.17 5.46 -1.01
CA ASP A 312 15.89 6.66 -1.49
C ASP A 312 15.02 7.53 -2.43
N LEU A 313 13.95 6.96 -2.99
CA LEU A 313 13.00 7.67 -3.84
C LEU A 313 11.86 8.35 -3.02
N ARG A 314 11.91 8.25 -1.71
CA ARG A 314 10.89 8.81 -0.80
C ARG A 314 11.42 10.06 -0.10
N PRO A 315 10.98 11.28 -0.50
CA PRO A 315 11.49 12.52 0.08
C PRO A 315 11.33 12.60 1.60
N GLU A 316 10.22 12.08 2.14
CA GLU A 316 9.97 12.06 3.59
C GLU A 316 10.94 11.18 4.37
N LEU A 317 11.63 10.25 3.71
CA LEU A 317 12.64 9.37 4.32
C LEU A 317 14.09 9.87 4.13
N ALA A 318 14.32 11.03 3.53
CA ALA A 318 15.65 11.47 3.14
C ALA A 318 16.68 11.41 4.27
N ASP A 319 16.28 11.73 5.51
CA ASP A 319 17.20 11.73 6.66
C ASP A 319 17.49 10.33 7.20
N VAL A 320 16.61 9.35 6.94
CA VAL A 320 16.71 7.99 7.48
C VAL A 320 17.01 6.94 6.41
N ALA A 321 16.76 7.23 5.14
CA ALA A 321 16.96 6.28 4.05
C ALA A 321 18.38 5.69 4.00
N PRO A 322 19.47 6.43 4.25
CA PRO A 322 20.82 5.87 4.28
C PRO A 322 21.04 4.82 5.37
N ALA A 323 20.30 4.93 6.48
CA ALA A 323 20.39 4.01 7.62
C ALA A 323 19.59 2.71 7.40
N ILE A 324 18.59 2.70 6.50
CA ILE A 324 17.70 1.56 6.27
C ILE A 324 18.46 0.45 5.54
N ALA A 325 18.46 -0.77 6.10
CA ALA A 325 18.95 -1.95 5.40
C ALA A 325 18.09 -2.25 4.17
N ARG A 326 18.73 -2.60 3.07
CA ARG A 326 18.09 -3.11 1.85
C ARG A 326 18.24 -4.62 1.77
N TRP A 327 17.46 -5.27 0.94
CA TRP A 327 17.61 -6.71 0.72
C TRP A 327 19.01 -7.09 0.25
N ARG A 328 19.64 -6.30 -0.63
CA ARG A 328 21.06 -6.49 -1.02
C ARG A 328 22.06 -6.47 0.12
N ASP A 329 21.72 -5.83 1.26
CA ASP A 329 22.60 -5.77 2.42
C ASP A 329 22.49 -7.03 3.29
N ARG A 330 21.46 -7.86 3.10
CA ARG A 330 21.14 -9.04 3.92
C ARG A 330 21.16 -10.34 3.14
N TYR A 331 20.88 -10.30 1.83
CA TYR A 331 20.82 -11.48 0.99
C TYR A 331 21.48 -11.24 -0.36
N ALA A 332 22.50 -12.05 -0.67
CA ALA A 332 23.15 -12.06 -1.99
C ALA A 332 22.42 -13.06 -2.91
N ALA A 333 21.59 -12.55 -3.79
CA ALA A 333 20.82 -13.39 -4.70
C ALA A 333 21.74 -14.09 -5.72
N PRO A 334 21.52 -15.40 -6.01
CA PRO A 334 22.19 -16.07 -7.13
C PRO A 334 21.92 -15.36 -8.46
N ALA A 335 22.92 -15.30 -9.34
CA ALA A 335 22.83 -14.58 -10.62
C ALA A 335 21.61 -14.96 -11.47
N ALA A 336 21.15 -16.21 -11.39
CA ALA A 336 19.98 -16.69 -12.14
C ALA A 336 18.64 -16.04 -11.73
N VAL A 337 18.55 -15.46 -10.51
CA VAL A 337 17.34 -14.83 -9.98
C VAL A 337 17.57 -13.40 -9.51
N ALA A 338 18.82 -12.90 -9.62
CA ALA A 338 19.17 -11.55 -9.20
C ALA A 338 18.33 -10.50 -9.92
N ASN A 339 17.78 -9.57 -9.15
CA ASN A 339 16.92 -8.52 -9.67
C ASN A 339 17.15 -7.22 -8.88
N PRO A 340 17.77 -6.20 -9.49
CA PRO A 340 18.07 -4.93 -8.82
C PRO A 340 16.84 -4.24 -8.22
N LEU A 341 15.64 -4.46 -8.79
CA LEU A 341 14.41 -3.90 -8.24
C LEU A 341 14.01 -4.56 -6.92
N LEU A 342 14.32 -5.85 -6.74
CA LEU A 342 14.12 -6.54 -5.45
C LEU A 342 15.19 -6.14 -4.44
N ASP A 343 16.43 -6.03 -4.90
CA ASP A 343 17.59 -5.68 -4.08
C ASP A 343 17.44 -4.31 -3.39
N ALA A 344 16.70 -3.39 -4.00
CA ALA A 344 16.45 -2.05 -3.48
C ALA A 344 15.35 -2.00 -2.37
N HIS A 345 14.52 -3.04 -2.24
CA HIS A 345 13.48 -3.05 -1.19
C HIS A 345 14.11 -2.93 0.20
N PRO A 346 13.45 -2.22 1.15
CA PRO A 346 13.89 -2.22 2.53
C PRO A 346 13.79 -3.63 3.11
N TYR A 347 14.73 -3.99 3.97
CA TYR A 347 14.69 -5.22 4.73
C TYR A 347 13.99 -4.94 6.06
N LEU A 348 12.84 -5.59 6.29
CA LEU A 348 11.95 -5.30 7.41
C LEU A 348 12.00 -6.38 8.48
N GLY A 349 11.76 -5.96 9.71
CA GLY A 349 11.51 -6.85 10.83
C GLY A 349 10.13 -7.53 10.77
N PRO A 350 9.85 -8.49 11.69
CA PRO A 350 8.62 -9.28 11.69
C PRO A 350 7.34 -8.46 11.92
N GLY A 351 7.44 -7.28 12.56
CA GLY A 351 6.36 -6.33 12.80
C GLY A 351 6.36 -5.13 11.84
N PHE A 352 7.04 -5.23 10.70
CA PHE A 352 7.19 -4.17 9.69
C PHE A 352 8.18 -3.06 10.08
N GLU A 353 9.01 -3.26 11.08
CA GLU A 353 10.04 -2.30 11.48
C GLU A 353 11.06 -2.10 10.35
N LEU A 354 11.45 -0.85 10.12
CA LEU A 354 12.61 -0.54 9.28
C LEU A 354 13.89 -0.99 10.02
N LEU A 355 14.60 -1.96 9.46
CA LEU A 355 15.81 -2.47 10.10
C LEU A 355 17.06 -1.67 9.69
N PRO A 356 18.01 -1.49 10.62
CA PRO A 356 19.23 -0.74 10.37
C PRO A 356 20.19 -1.49 9.46
N ARG A 357 20.95 -0.77 8.63
CA ARG A 357 22.01 -1.35 7.81
C ARG A 357 23.14 -1.89 8.68
N THR A 358 23.55 -1.13 9.70
CA THR A 358 24.53 -1.51 10.71
C THR A 358 23.96 -1.25 12.11
N PRO A 359 24.54 -1.82 13.18
CA PRO A 359 24.09 -1.52 14.56
C PRO A 359 24.10 -0.02 14.91
N ALA A 360 25.02 0.76 14.36
CA ALA A 360 25.11 2.21 14.58
C ALA A 360 23.91 2.98 13.98
N ASP A 361 23.24 2.41 12.97
CA ASP A 361 22.09 3.00 12.31
C ASP A 361 20.77 2.73 13.03
N ALA A 362 20.77 2.04 14.16
CA ALA A 362 19.55 1.58 14.83
C ALA A 362 18.74 2.73 15.45
N ALA A 363 19.41 3.67 16.12
CA ALA A 363 18.75 4.73 16.87
C ALA A 363 17.84 5.63 16.01
N PRO A 364 18.25 6.11 14.82
CA PRO A 364 17.38 6.92 13.97
C PRO A 364 16.19 6.17 13.35
N LEU A 365 16.21 4.84 13.35
CA LEU A 365 15.14 4.01 12.78
C LEU A 365 14.17 3.47 13.82
N HIS A 366 14.52 3.54 15.12
CA HIS A 366 13.66 3.03 16.18
C HIS A 366 12.29 3.69 16.16
N GLY A 367 11.23 2.89 16.09
CA GLY A 367 9.85 3.39 16.02
C GLY A 367 9.33 3.71 14.62
N LEU A 368 10.09 3.43 13.55
CA LEU A 368 9.63 3.57 12.16
C LEU A 368 9.17 2.22 11.58
N PHE A 369 7.95 2.19 11.05
CA PHE A 369 7.32 0.99 10.49
C PHE A 369 6.87 1.23 9.05
N ALA A 370 7.27 0.36 8.11
CA ALA A 370 6.87 0.41 6.70
C ALA A 370 5.67 -0.51 6.44
N PHE A 371 4.46 -0.02 6.69
CA PHE A 371 3.22 -0.75 6.48
C PHE A 371 2.58 -0.39 5.13
N ASN A 372 3.32 -0.61 4.05
CA ASN A 372 2.96 -0.26 2.68
C ASN A 372 3.49 -1.32 1.69
N TYR A 373 3.47 -1.01 0.39
CA TYR A 373 3.90 -1.95 -0.66
C TYR A 373 5.36 -2.41 -0.54
N SER A 374 6.23 -1.63 0.09
CA SER A 374 7.64 -2.01 0.28
C SER A 374 7.82 -3.27 1.16
N ALA A 375 6.79 -3.63 1.94
CA ALA A 375 6.77 -4.85 2.73
C ALA A 375 6.61 -6.15 1.91
N LEU A 376 6.35 -6.05 0.59
CA LEU A 376 6.02 -7.19 -0.27
C LEU A 376 7.07 -8.30 -0.22
N LEU A 377 8.35 -7.94 -0.23
CA LEU A 377 9.43 -8.93 -0.28
C LEU A 377 9.64 -9.65 1.07
N ASN A 378 9.41 -8.97 2.19
CA ASN A 378 9.50 -9.57 3.53
C ASN A 378 8.22 -10.31 3.94
N HIS A 379 7.05 -9.77 3.59
CA HIS A 379 5.77 -10.18 4.15
C HIS A 379 4.78 -10.74 3.12
N GLY A 380 5.12 -10.73 1.83
CA GLY A 380 4.20 -11.15 0.77
C GLY A 380 3.03 -10.18 0.61
N LEU A 381 1.88 -10.71 0.19
CA LEU A 381 0.64 -9.92 0.05
C LEU A 381 0.07 -9.58 1.43
N SER A 382 0.56 -8.53 2.07
CA SER A 382 0.20 -8.20 3.45
C SER A 382 -0.29 -6.75 3.61
N ALA A 383 0.62 -5.78 3.65
CA ALA A 383 0.30 -4.41 4.02
C ALA A 383 -0.48 -3.62 2.95
N ALA A 384 -0.29 -3.92 1.67
CA ALA A 384 -0.91 -3.20 0.56
C ALA A 384 -1.99 -3.99 -0.18
N ALA A 385 -2.18 -5.29 0.13
CA ALA A 385 -3.20 -6.14 -0.47
C ALA A 385 -4.35 -6.38 0.52
N LEU A 386 -5.60 -6.17 0.07
CA LEU A 386 -6.80 -6.35 0.91
C LEU A 386 -6.86 -7.73 1.57
N SER A 387 -6.54 -8.77 0.81
CA SER A 387 -6.52 -10.16 1.30
C SER A 387 -5.50 -10.43 2.39
N GLY A 388 -4.44 -9.61 2.48
CA GLY A 388 -3.34 -9.76 3.45
C GLY A 388 -3.54 -9.03 4.76
N LEU A 389 -4.34 -7.95 4.78
CA LEU A 389 -4.45 -7.04 5.92
C LEU A 389 -4.86 -7.74 7.22
N LYS A 390 -5.79 -8.70 7.17
CA LYS A 390 -6.23 -9.43 8.37
C LYS A 390 -5.09 -10.20 9.08
N TYR A 391 -4.02 -10.55 8.36
CA TYR A 391 -2.85 -11.23 8.91
C TYR A 391 -1.73 -10.25 9.29
N ALA A 392 -1.68 -9.12 8.61
CA ALA A 392 -0.64 -8.11 8.79
C ALA A 392 -0.95 -7.15 9.95
N LEU A 393 -2.19 -6.69 10.08
CA LEU A 393 -2.60 -5.71 11.08
C LEU A 393 -2.32 -6.13 12.54
N PRO A 394 -2.63 -7.39 12.97
CA PRO A 394 -2.30 -7.80 14.33
C PRO A 394 -0.80 -7.86 14.61
N LYS A 395 0.02 -8.19 13.60
CA LYS A 395 1.49 -8.23 13.76
C LYS A 395 2.05 -6.83 13.94
N LEU A 396 1.61 -5.88 13.09
CA LEU A 396 2.01 -4.48 13.20
C LEU A 396 1.63 -3.90 14.57
N ALA A 397 0.35 -4.05 14.96
CA ALA A 397 -0.14 -3.46 16.21
C ALA A 397 0.59 -3.99 17.43
N ARG A 398 0.82 -5.30 17.49
CA ARG A 398 1.61 -5.91 18.56
C ARG A 398 3.04 -5.37 18.59
N ALA A 399 3.74 -5.31 17.45
CA ALA A 399 5.11 -4.84 17.40
C ALA A 399 5.23 -3.36 17.83
N VAL A 400 4.28 -2.51 17.46
CA VAL A 400 4.24 -1.12 17.92
C VAL A 400 3.98 -1.04 19.43
N ALA A 401 3.03 -1.82 19.96
CA ALA A 401 2.71 -1.84 21.38
C ALA A 401 3.86 -2.41 22.21
N ASP A 402 4.50 -3.51 21.77
CA ASP A 402 5.66 -4.12 22.42
C ASP A 402 6.84 -3.15 22.49
N GLN A 403 7.10 -2.38 21.41
CA GLN A 403 8.15 -1.35 21.45
C GLN A 403 7.79 -0.19 22.39
N LEU A 404 6.53 0.27 22.43
CA LEU A 404 6.11 1.30 23.38
C LEU A 404 6.30 0.85 24.82
N PHE A 405 5.92 -0.38 25.14
CA PHE A 405 6.10 -0.98 26.45
C PHE A 405 7.58 -1.11 26.81
N ALA A 406 8.41 -1.60 25.87
CA ALA A 406 9.85 -1.74 26.09
C ALA A 406 10.56 -0.38 26.28
N ASP A 407 10.11 0.67 25.60
CA ASP A 407 10.65 2.02 25.76
C ASP A 407 10.37 2.59 27.16
N ASP A 408 9.28 2.17 27.80
CA ASP A 408 8.83 2.64 29.12
C ASP A 408 9.16 1.64 30.26
N HIS A 409 9.99 0.61 29.99
CA HIS A 409 10.18 -0.52 30.90
C HIS A 409 10.65 -0.11 32.30
N ASP A 410 11.55 0.87 32.43
CA ASP A 410 12.06 1.34 33.73
C ASP A 410 10.92 1.92 34.58
N ALA A 411 10.08 2.78 33.99
CA ALA A 411 8.93 3.35 34.65
C ALA A 411 7.90 2.27 35.06
N VAL A 412 7.67 1.27 34.21
CA VAL A 412 6.77 0.15 34.51
C VAL A 412 7.28 -0.68 35.68
N VAL A 413 8.58 -0.94 35.73
CA VAL A 413 9.22 -1.69 36.85
C VAL A 413 9.13 -0.88 38.15
N GLU A 414 9.47 0.41 38.11
CA GLU A 414 9.38 1.30 39.29
C GLU A 414 7.96 1.39 39.83
N ASP A 415 6.96 1.56 38.96
CA ASP A 415 5.54 1.63 39.33
C ASP A 415 5.06 0.30 39.97
N PHE A 416 5.45 -0.83 39.38
CA PHE A 416 5.14 -2.15 39.94
C PHE A 416 5.77 -2.36 41.34
N LEU A 417 7.03 -1.98 41.51
CA LEU A 417 7.74 -2.13 42.79
C LEU A 417 7.20 -1.17 43.87
N ALA A 418 6.64 -0.04 43.47
CA ALA A 418 6.03 0.93 44.38
C ALA A 418 4.55 0.59 44.72
N TYR A 419 3.94 -0.41 44.05
CA TYR A 419 2.57 -0.80 44.29
C TYR A 419 2.38 -1.44 45.65
N ASP A 420 1.62 -0.78 46.54
CA ASP A 420 1.39 -1.17 47.91
C ASP A 420 -0.11 -1.24 48.32
N VAL A 421 -1.00 -1.28 47.34
CA VAL A 421 -2.46 -1.32 47.59
C VAL A 421 -2.85 -2.68 48.16
N ALA A 422 -3.32 -2.65 49.43
CA ALA A 422 -3.84 -3.84 50.10
C ALA A 422 -5.26 -4.16 49.59
N GLU A 423 -5.35 -5.11 48.66
CA GLU A 423 -6.65 -5.60 48.14
C GLU A 423 -7.27 -6.69 49.03
N PHE A 424 -6.43 -7.48 49.71
CA PHE A 424 -6.91 -8.48 50.67
C PHE A 424 -7.04 -7.87 52.04
N THR A 425 -8.30 -7.65 52.47
CA THR A 425 -8.64 -6.98 53.73
C THR A 425 -9.37 -7.92 54.73
N ALA A 426 -9.38 -9.25 54.49
CA ALA A 426 -10.10 -10.18 55.35
C ALA A 426 -9.24 -10.53 56.60
N ASP A 427 -9.65 -10.04 57.75
CA ASP A 427 -9.13 -10.47 59.05
C ASP A 427 -9.73 -11.84 59.43
N ARG A 428 -8.95 -12.90 59.29
CA ARG A 428 -9.23 -14.17 59.98
C ARG A 428 -8.41 -14.21 61.25
N ALA A 429 -9.08 -14.13 62.38
CA ALA A 429 -8.45 -14.48 63.62
C ALA A 429 -7.90 -15.92 63.51
N PRO A 430 -6.68 -16.19 63.99
CA PRO A 430 -6.15 -17.56 64.05
C PRO A 430 -7.11 -18.44 64.85
N PRO A 431 -7.27 -19.73 64.47
CA PRO A 431 -8.14 -20.64 65.26
C PRO A 431 -7.63 -20.65 66.69
N GLN A 432 -8.55 -20.38 67.65
CA GLN A 432 -8.25 -20.56 69.06
C GLN A 432 -7.90 -22.05 69.28
N GLU A 433 -6.69 -22.31 69.74
CA GLU A 433 -6.35 -23.62 70.25
C GLU A 433 -7.28 -23.91 71.44
N THR A 434 -8.26 -24.77 71.27
CA THR A 434 -9.04 -25.35 72.33
C THR A 434 -8.12 -26.33 73.02
N ASP A 435 -7.62 -25.91 74.21
CA ASP A 435 -6.96 -26.81 75.16
C ASP A 435 -7.94 -27.96 75.46
N ALA A 436 -7.47 -29.20 75.19
CA ALA A 436 -8.13 -30.43 75.51
C ALA A 436 -7.60 -31.01 76.83
#